data_636d328605788caf2681e68fe2cb1a57
#
_entry.id   636d328605788caf2681e68fe2cb1a57
#
_cell.length_a   1.000
_cell.length_b   1.000
_cell.length_c   1.000
_cell.angle_alpha   90.00
_cell.angle_beta   90.00
_cell.angle_gamma   90.00
#
_symmetry.space_group_name_H-M   'P 1'
#
loop_
_entity.id
_entity.type
_entity.pdbx_description
1 polymer ?
#
loop_
_entity_poly.entity_id
_entity_poly.type
_entity_poly.pdbx_seq_one_letter_code
_entity_poly.pdbx_strand_id
1 'polypeptide(L)'
;DYIGSVITPAGNDALQYTREHCMIGIVVGLQNVNMTLDSFVSNGNTLLTDEKIAPLLNKLTMGTEKRYTPRAPVYMYHARNDEIIPFERANQTANIWCNNGANVLFQDYTSISMGHVSTEVMNTPFVLKFIRDRMSGVDFVQGCHWKSDLNPLWKPDILGARLIEVFNSLLNVLGAQVGRTDEVFKESIKRRNFTKS
;
A
#
# COMPACT_ATOMS: atom_id res chain seq x y z
N ASP A 1 8.42 -27.77 5.85
CA ASP A 1 8.06 -26.37 5.57
C ASP A 1 7.78 -26.22 4.07
N TYR A 2 6.50 -26.03 3.69
CA TYR A 2 6.09 -25.94 2.29
C TYR A 2 6.70 -24.71 1.56
N ILE A 3 6.79 -23.58 2.21
CA ILE A 3 7.43 -22.40 1.63
C ILE A 3 8.90 -22.68 1.30
N GLY A 4 9.62 -23.36 2.19
CA GLY A 4 11.00 -23.76 1.94
C GLY A 4 11.19 -24.71 0.74
N SER A 5 10.16 -25.47 0.37
CA SER A 5 10.21 -26.36 -0.80
C SER A 5 9.95 -25.68 -2.14
N VAL A 6 9.34 -24.50 -2.14
CA VAL A 6 8.99 -23.74 -3.36
C VAL A 6 9.82 -22.47 -3.55
N ILE A 7 10.52 -22.02 -2.53
CA ILE A 7 11.36 -20.82 -2.62
C ILE A 7 12.67 -21.14 -3.35
N THR A 8 13.06 -20.29 -4.29
CA THR A 8 14.36 -20.39 -4.98
C THR A 8 15.48 -19.78 -4.14
N PRO A 9 16.76 -19.99 -4.48
CA PRO A 9 17.85 -19.26 -3.82
C PRO A 9 17.69 -17.75 -3.85
N ALA A 10 17.27 -17.18 -4.99
CA ALA A 10 16.99 -15.74 -5.11
C ALA A 10 15.81 -15.30 -4.26
N GLY A 11 14.76 -16.13 -4.15
CA GLY A 11 13.64 -15.89 -3.26
C GLY A 11 14.06 -15.92 -1.78
N ASN A 12 14.92 -16.85 -1.40
CA ASN A 12 15.45 -16.90 -0.05
C ASN A 12 16.29 -15.66 0.30
N ASP A 13 17.11 -15.18 -0.62
CA ASP A 13 17.88 -13.95 -0.44
C ASP A 13 16.97 -12.72 -0.29
N ALA A 14 15.89 -12.64 -1.09
CA ALA A 14 14.90 -11.59 -0.95
C ALA A 14 14.16 -11.66 0.40
N LEU A 15 13.82 -12.88 0.85
CA LEU A 15 13.23 -13.09 2.17
C LEU A 15 14.18 -12.69 3.30
N GLN A 16 15.46 -13.02 3.18
CA GLN A 16 16.48 -12.59 4.15
C GLN A 16 16.62 -11.07 4.17
N TYR A 17 16.62 -10.43 3.00
CA TYR A 17 16.60 -8.97 2.90
C TYR A 17 15.42 -8.36 3.67
N THR A 18 14.20 -8.92 3.53
CA THR A 18 13.03 -8.40 4.27
C THR A 18 13.13 -8.57 5.77
N ARG A 19 13.88 -9.56 6.27
CA ARG A 19 14.11 -9.77 7.70
C ARG A 19 15.13 -8.80 8.30
N GLU A 20 16.05 -8.31 7.49
CA GLU A 20 17.14 -7.41 7.90
C GLU A 20 16.80 -5.94 7.79
N HIS A 21 15.70 -5.61 7.11
CA HIS A 21 15.31 -4.23 6.83
C HIS A 21 13.92 -3.91 7.41
N CYS A 22 13.75 -2.67 7.87
CA CYS A 22 12.43 -2.17 8.25
C CYS A 22 11.60 -1.84 6.99
N MET A 23 10.30 -1.58 7.18
CA MET A 23 9.32 -1.37 6.11
C MET A 23 9.81 -0.45 4.99
N ILE A 24 10.41 0.68 5.30
CA ILE A 24 10.89 1.64 4.30
C ILE A 24 11.99 1.02 3.41
N GLY A 25 12.95 0.35 4.02
CA GLY A 25 14.01 -0.34 3.27
C GLY A 25 13.45 -1.45 2.37
N ILE A 26 12.43 -2.18 2.84
CA ILE A 26 11.75 -3.22 2.05
C ILE A 26 11.04 -2.61 0.85
N VAL A 27 10.22 -1.57 1.07
CA VAL A 27 9.45 -0.92 0.01
C VAL A 27 10.37 -0.38 -1.09
N VAL A 28 11.44 0.27 -0.72
CA VAL A 28 12.38 0.86 -1.68
C VAL A 28 13.24 -0.21 -2.37
N GLY A 29 13.75 -1.15 -1.60
CA GLY A 29 14.62 -2.20 -2.14
C GLY A 29 13.89 -3.21 -3.05
N LEU A 30 12.58 -3.41 -2.85
CA LEU A 30 11.75 -4.32 -3.63
C LEU A 30 10.77 -3.60 -4.55
N GLN A 31 10.89 -2.30 -4.70
CA GLN A 31 10.05 -1.53 -5.61
C GLN A 31 10.15 -2.07 -7.05
N ASN A 32 9.00 -2.28 -7.70
CA ASN A 32 8.90 -2.88 -9.03
C ASN A 32 9.45 -4.31 -9.14
N VAL A 33 9.64 -5.00 -8.02
CA VAL A 33 10.02 -6.41 -8.01
C VAL A 33 8.77 -7.27 -7.83
N ASN A 34 8.48 -8.08 -8.84
CA ASN A 34 7.39 -9.05 -8.71
C ASN A 34 7.90 -10.35 -8.06
N MET A 35 7.57 -10.53 -6.78
CA MET A 35 8.00 -11.68 -5.98
C MET A 35 7.27 -12.99 -6.35
N THR A 36 6.28 -12.95 -7.25
CA THR A 36 5.58 -14.14 -7.74
C THR A 36 6.17 -14.70 -9.04
N LEU A 37 7.32 -14.20 -9.47
CA LEU A 37 8.03 -14.75 -10.63
C LEU A 37 8.73 -16.07 -10.30
N ASP A 38 8.90 -16.94 -11.29
CA ASP A 38 9.62 -18.22 -11.17
C ASP A 38 11.09 -18.05 -10.73
N SER A 39 11.63 -16.85 -10.87
CA SER A 39 12.94 -16.49 -10.33
C SER A 39 12.99 -16.49 -8.80
N PHE A 40 11.87 -16.23 -8.11
CA PHE A 40 11.77 -16.20 -6.64
C PHE A 40 11.11 -17.43 -6.04
N VAL A 41 10.14 -18.00 -6.75
CA VAL A 41 9.39 -19.20 -6.31
C VAL A 41 9.20 -20.14 -7.49
N SER A 42 9.43 -21.42 -7.27
CA SER A 42 9.39 -22.44 -8.34
C SER A 42 8.00 -22.66 -8.96
N ASN A 43 6.94 -22.23 -8.27
CA ASN A 43 5.55 -22.26 -8.76
C ASN A 43 4.99 -20.83 -9.03
N GLY A 44 5.84 -19.87 -9.32
CA GLY A 44 5.64 -18.44 -9.44
C GLY A 44 4.22 -17.97 -9.72
N ASN A 45 3.76 -18.10 -10.94
CA ASN A 45 2.44 -17.59 -11.36
C ASN A 45 1.25 -18.28 -10.66
N THR A 46 1.44 -19.48 -10.10
CA THR A 46 0.39 -20.20 -9.38
C THR A 46 0.47 -20.06 -7.86
N LEU A 47 1.49 -19.38 -7.33
CA LEU A 47 1.71 -19.25 -5.88
C LEU A 47 0.48 -18.69 -5.15
N LEU A 48 -0.14 -17.65 -5.69
CA LEU A 48 -1.30 -16.99 -5.07
C LEU A 48 -2.58 -17.84 -5.13
N THR A 49 -2.64 -18.82 -6.02
CA THR A 49 -3.75 -19.75 -6.19
C THR A 49 -3.43 -21.16 -5.66
N ASP A 50 -2.24 -21.36 -5.12
CA ASP A 50 -1.79 -22.63 -4.56
C ASP A 50 -2.71 -23.10 -3.43
N GLU A 51 -3.07 -24.40 -3.43
CA GLU A 51 -4.04 -24.98 -2.49
C GLU A 51 -3.65 -24.82 -1.00
N LYS A 52 -2.36 -24.70 -0.70
CA LYS A 52 -1.86 -24.52 0.67
C LYS A 52 -1.70 -23.05 1.05
N ILE A 53 -1.43 -22.18 0.09
CA ILE A 53 -1.14 -20.76 0.30
C ILE A 53 -2.40 -19.90 0.19
N ALA A 54 -3.21 -20.11 -0.86
CA ALA A 54 -4.41 -19.32 -1.10
C ALA A 54 -5.37 -19.25 0.10
N PRO A 55 -5.65 -20.34 0.84
CA PRO A 55 -6.52 -20.26 2.01
C PRO A 55 -5.96 -19.38 3.13
N LEU A 56 -4.63 -19.31 3.26
CA LEU A 56 -3.97 -18.44 4.25
C LEU A 56 -4.02 -16.97 3.82
N LEU A 57 -3.75 -16.68 2.56
CA LEU A 57 -3.85 -15.33 1.99
C LEU A 57 -5.28 -14.80 2.08
N ASN A 58 -6.27 -15.64 1.75
CA ASN A 58 -7.69 -15.25 1.82
C ASN A 58 -8.12 -14.87 3.23
N LYS A 59 -7.58 -15.50 4.28
CA LYS A 59 -7.84 -15.11 5.67
C LYS A 59 -7.28 -13.73 6.03
N LEU A 60 -6.23 -13.30 5.34
CA LEU A 60 -5.58 -12.00 5.55
C LEU A 60 -6.15 -10.91 4.62
N THR A 61 -6.89 -11.29 3.59
CA THR A 61 -7.45 -10.36 2.62
C THR A 61 -8.71 -9.71 3.18
N MET A 62 -8.72 -8.39 3.25
CA MET A 62 -9.89 -7.61 3.68
C MET A 62 -11.05 -7.75 2.68
N GLY A 63 -12.27 -7.77 3.21
CA GLY A 63 -13.49 -7.80 2.39
C GLY A 63 -13.92 -9.19 1.91
N THR A 64 -13.17 -10.26 2.18
CA THR A 64 -13.53 -11.63 1.75
C THR A 64 -14.75 -12.20 2.48
N GLU A 65 -14.98 -11.77 3.72
CA GLU A 65 -16.10 -12.25 4.53
C GLU A 65 -16.97 -11.09 5.05
N LYS A 66 -18.27 -11.22 4.90
CA LYS A 66 -19.25 -10.20 5.35
C LYS A 66 -19.09 -9.84 6.83
N ARG A 67 -18.72 -10.79 7.69
CA ARG A 67 -18.53 -10.56 9.13
C ARG A 67 -17.41 -9.57 9.46
N TYR A 68 -16.46 -9.35 8.53
CA TYR A 68 -15.36 -8.40 8.68
C TYR A 68 -15.66 -7.04 8.05
N THR A 69 -16.91 -6.80 7.66
CA THR A 69 -17.33 -5.48 7.20
C THR A 69 -17.27 -4.48 8.35
N PRO A 70 -16.63 -3.31 8.18
CA PRO A 70 -16.55 -2.29 9.22
C PRO A 70 -17.94 -1.81 9.68
N ARG A 71 -18.13 -1.72 10.99
CA ARG A 71 -19.36 -1.15 11.58
C ARG A 71 -19.26 0.36 11.78
N ALA A 72 -18.06 0.85 12.07
CA ALA A 72 -17.78 2.27 12.16
C ALA A 72 -17.65 2.89 10.76
N PRO A 73 -17.94 4.20 10.61
CA PRO A 73 -17.67 4.91 9.36
C PRO A 73 -16.20 4.80 8.96
N VAL A 74 -15.96 4.58 7.68
CA VAL A 74 -14.61 4.42 7.10
C VAL A 74 -14.30 5.57 6.19
N TYR A 75 -13.13 6.17 6.37
CA TYR A 75 -12.51 7.06 5.41
C TYR A 75 -11.35 6.31 4.75
N MET A 76 -11.49 6.00 3.47
CA MET A 76 -10.43 5.42 2.64
C MET A 76 -9.92 6.48 1.67
N TYR A 77 -8.63 6.47 1.42
CA TYR A 77 -8.02 7.31 0.41
C TYR A 77 -6.94 6.53 -0.34
N HIS A 78 -6.76 6.83 -1.62
CA HIS A 78 -5.83 6.09 -2.46
C HIS A 78 -5.38 6.93 -3.68
N ALA A 79 -4.12 6.78 -4.11
CA ALA A 79 -3.70 7.30 -5.39
C ALA A 79 -4.00 6.30 -6.51
N ARG A 80 -4.45 6.78 -7.69
CA ARG A 80 -4.61 5.88 -8.84
C ARG A 80 -3.30 5.37 -9.39
N ASN A 81 -2.21 6.11 -9.16
CA ASN A 81 -0.86 5.75 -9.57
C ASN A 81 -0.02 5.22 -8.39
N ASP A 82 -0.66 4.58 -7.40
CA ASP A 82 0.04 3.93 -6.30
C ASP A 82 0.93 2.80 -6.85
N GLU A 83 2.23 2.94 -6.65
CA GLU A 83 3.25 2.03 -7.16
C GLU A 83 3.48 0.80 -6.29
N ILE A 84 2.80 0.74 -5.14
CA ILE A 84 2.95 -0.36 -4.16
C ILE A 84 1.67 -1.18 -4.07
N ILE A 85 0.53 -0.52 -3.87
CA ILE A 85 -0.77 -1.18 -3.73
C ILE A 85 -1.65 -0.78 -4.92
N PRO A 86 -2.05 -1.72 -5.79
CA PRO A 86 -2.90 -1.40 -6.93
C PRO A 86 -4.24 -0.78 -6.50
N PHE A 87 -4.58 0.37 -7.09
CA PHE A 87 -5.81 1.11 -6.83
C PHE A 87 -7.07 0.23 -6.93
N GLU A 88 -7.12 -0.67 -7.90
CA GLU A 88 -8.26 -1.56 -8.14
C GLU A 88 -8.57 -2.42 -6.93
N ARG A 89 -7.57 -2.83 -6.15
CA ARG A 89 -7.75 -3.64 -4.94
C ARG A 89 -8.38 -2.84 -3.82
N ALA A 90 -7.95 -1.60 -3.61
CA ALA A 90 -8.54 -0.71 -2.63
C ALA A 90 -9.99 -0.37 -3.00
N ASN A 91 -10.24 -0.03 -4.28
CA ASN A 91 -11.58 0.25 -4.78
C ASN A 91 -12.51 -0.97 -4.68
N GLN A 92 -12.02 -2.17 -5.00
CA GLN A 92 -12.79 -3.41 -4.84
C GLN A 92 -13.17 -3.63 -3.37
N THR A 93 -12.25 -3.45 -2.43
CA THR A 93 -12.52 -3.59 -1.00
C THR A 93 -13.57 -2.59 -0.52
N ALA A 94 -13.48 -1.32 -0.93
CA ALA A 94 -14.47 -0.29 -0.62
C ALA A 94 -15.87 -0.68 -1.12
N ASN A 95 -15.96 -1.17 -2.37
CA ASN A 95 -17.23 -1.62 -2.96
C ASN A 95 -17.82 -2.82 -2.21
N ILE A 96 -17.00 -3.80 -1.81
CA ILE A 96 -17.46 -4.96 -1.03
C ILE A 96 -18.03 -4.50 0.32
N TRP A 97 -17.32 -3.65 1.05
CA TRP A 97 -17.78 -3.12 2.33
C TRP A 97 -19.07 -2.32 2.18
N CYS A 98 -19.16 -1.51 1.12
CA CYS A 98 -20.36 -0.75 0.78
C CYS A 98 -21.57 -1.66 0.54
N ASN A 99 -21.41 -2.68 -0.31
CA ASN A 99 -22.46 -3.65 -0.62
C ASN A 99 -22.89 -4.45 0.62
N ASN A 100 -22.02 -4.57 1.61
CA ASN A 100 -22.31 -5.20 2.89
C ASN A 100 -22.94 -4.24 3.92
N GLY A 101 -23.18 -2.97 3.56
CA GLY A 101 -23.85 -1.98 4.40
C GLY A 101 -22.93 -1.11 5.26
N ALA A 102 -21.63 -1.09 4.99
CA ALA A 102 -20.71 -0.13 5.64
C ALA A 102 -20.95 1.30 5.14
N ASN A 103 -20.64 2.28 5.99
CA ASN A 103 -20.57 3.67 5.60
C ASN A 103 -19.14 3.99 5.17
N VAL A 104 -18.90 4.25 3.88
CA VAL A 104 -17.57 4.45 3.30
C VAL A 104 -17.49 5.78 2.58
N LEU A 105 -16.52 6.59 2.94
CA LEU A 105 -16.05 7.72 2.12
C LEU A 105 -14.74 7.31 1.47
N PHE A 106 -14.75 7.08 0.16
CA PHE A 106 -13.57 6.73 -0.62
C PHE A 106 -13.10 7.96 -1.43
N GLN A 107 -11.88 8.42 -1.14
CA GLN A 107 -11.25 9.55 -1.82
C GLN A 107 -10.10 9.03 -2.70
N ASP A 108 -10.18 9.22 -4.00
CA ASP A 108 -9.07 8.90 -4.88
C ASP A 108 -8.38 10.15 -5.45
N TYR A 109 -7.10 10.00 -5.79
CA TYR A 109 -6.28 11.05 -6.38
C TYR A 109 -5.74 10.62 -7.73
N THR A 110 -5.90 11.50 -8.73
CA THR A 110 -5.60 11.19 -10.15
C THR A 110 -4.27 11.75 -10.65
N SER A 111 -3.60 12.60 -9.85
CA SER A 111 -2.30 13.18 -10.24
C SER A 111 -1.23 12.09 -10.37
N ILE A 112 -0.42 12.18 -11.39
CA ILE A 112 0.75 11.31 -11.60
C ILE A 112 1.84 11.49 -10.53
N SER A 113 1.83 12.61 -9.79
CA SER A 113 2.74 12.88 -8.69
C SER A 113 2.28 12.28 -7.36
N MET A 114 1.07 11.69 -7.33
CA MET A 114 0.53 11.04 -6.15
C MET A 114 0.82 9.54 -6.23
N GLY A 115 1.73 9.08 -5.39
CA GLY A 115 2.04 7.67 -5.18
C GLY A 115 1.69 7.23 -3.76
N HIS A 116 2.14 6.07 -3.35
CA HIS A 116 1.80 5.47 -2.04
C HIS A 116 2.15 6.39 -0.87
N VAL A 117 3.44 6.72 -0.72
CA VAL A 117 3.93 7.52 0.42
C VAL A 117 3.44 8.96 0.37
N SER A 118 3.42 9.59 -0.81
CA SER A 118 2.95 10.96 -0.94
C SER A 118 1.47 11.09 -0.58
N THR A 119 0.66 10.13 -0.96
CA THR A 119 -0.77 10.09 -0.61
C THR A 119 -0.97 9.97 0.89
N GLU A 120 -0.22 9.10 1.57
CA GLU A 120 -0.28 8.95 3.03
C GLU A 120 0.02 10.26 3.75
N VAL A 121 1.14 10.89 3.41
CA VAL A 121 1.58 12.13 4.07
C VAL A 121 0.61 13.27 3.80
N MET A 122 0.19 13.44 2.54
CA MET A 122 -0.67 14.57 2.14
C MET A 122 -2.12 14.41 2.61
N ASN A 123 -2.58 13.19 2.87
CA ASN A 123 -3.90 12.94 3.45
C ASN A 123 -3.97 13.05 4.98
N THR A 124 -2.85 13.06 5.66
CA THR A 124 -2.82 13.10 7.13
C THR A 124 -3.75 14.18 7.74
N PRO A 125 -3.82 15.42 7.24
CA PRO A 125 -4.73 16.43 7.80
C PRO A 125 -6.21 16.05 7.65
N PHE A 126 -6.59 15.42 6.54
CA PHE A 126 -7.96 14.97 6.30
C PHE A 126 -8.31 13.81 7.21
N VAL A 127 -7.36 12.88 7.44
CA VAL A 127 -7.49 11.78 8.39
C VAL A 127 -7.70 12.32 9.81
N LEU A 128 -6.86 13.27 10.24
CA LEU A 128 -6.98 13.88 11.56
C LEU A 128 -8.30 14.64 11.71
N LYS A 129 -8.73 15.36 10.66
CA LYS A 129 -10.05 15.99 10.65
C LYS A 129 -11.16 14.95 10.77
N PHE A 130 -11.11 13.87 9.99
CA PHE A 130 -12.11 12.81 10.04
C PHE A 130 -12.21 12.22 11.45
N ILE A 131 -11.08 11.87 12.07
CA ILE A 131 -11.04 11.32 13.44
C ILE A 131 -11.64 12.32 14.44
N ARG A 132 -11.20 13.59 14.39
CA ARG A 132 -11.71 14.65 15.27
C ARG A 132 -13.21 14.82 15.14
N ASP A 133 -13.74 14.87 13.92
CA ASP A 133 -15.16 15.02 13.66
C ASP A 133 -15.96 13.85 14.27
N ARG A 134 -15.45 12.59 14.14
CA ARG A 134 -16.07 11.40 14.77
C ARG A 134 -16.04 11.48 16.29
N MET A 135 -14.89 11.88 16.87
CA MET A 135 -14.74 12.02 18.32
C MET A 135 -15.58 13.17 18.89
N SER A 136 -15.89 14.18 18.10
CA SER A 136 -16.74 15.32 18.48
C SER A 136 -18.23 15.09 18.22
N GLY A 137 -18.63 13.89 17.79
CA GLY A 137 -20.04 13.57 17.53
C GLY A 137 -20.61 14.18 16.26
N VAL A 138 -19.79 14.70 15.35
CA VAL A 138 -20.25 15.17 14.04
C VAL A 138 -20.77 13.98 13.24
N ASP A 139 -21.97 14.05 12.71
CA ASP A 139 -22.56 12.95 11.94
C ASP A 139 -21.75 12.63 10.68
N PHE A 140 -21.63 11.34 10.39
CA PHE A 140 -21.10 10.86 9.12
C PHE A 140 -22.26 10.73 8.11
N VAL A 141 -22.00 11.14 6.86
CA VAL A 141 -22.96 10.94 5.79
C VAL A 141 -23.18 9.45 5.57
N GLN A 142 -24.42 8.99 5.70
CA GLN A 142 -24.76 7.58 5.59
C GLN A 142 -24.55 7.06 4.16
N GLY A 143 -24.19 5.78 4.07
CA GLY A 143 -23.95 5.10 2.80
C GLY A 143 -22.53 5.29 2.29
N CYS A 144 -22.38 5.18 0.98
CA CYS A 144 -21.07 5.15 0.33
C CYS A 144 -20.91 6.32 -0.63
N HIS A 145 -19.78 6.98 -0.51
CA HIS A 145 -19.47 8.18 -1.28
C HIS A 145 -18.09 8.07 -1.88
N TRP A 146 -17.99 8.26 -3.18
CA TRP A 146 -16.73 8.34 -3.92
C TRP A 146 -16.43 9.78 -4.29
N LYS A 147 -15.23 10.21 -4.02
CA LYS A 147 -14.70 11.52 -4.42
C LYS A 147 -13.40 11.32 -5.17
N SER A 148 -13.21 12.07 -6.23
CA SER A 148 -12.00 12.06 -7.03
C SER A 148 -11.47 13.49 -7.15
N ASP A 149 -10.25 13.71 -6.73
CA ASP A 149 -9.56 14.99 -6.83
C ASP A 149 -8.20 14.80 -7.56
N LEU A 150 -7.63 15.88 -8.07
CA LEU A 150 -6.31 15.82 -8.68
C LEU A 150 -5.25 15.50 -7.62
N ASN A 151 -5.22 16.26 -6.54
CA ASN A 151 -4.37 16.04 -5.36
C ASN A 151 -4.92 16.84 -4.16
N PRO A 152 -4.48 16.57 -2.92
CA PRO A 152 -4.93 17.27 -1.73
C PRO A 152 -4.50 18.75 -1.67
N LEU A 153 -3.47 19.16 -2.39
CA LEU A 153 -2.92 20.52 -2.37
C LEU A 153 -3.88 21.59 -2.90
N TRP A 154 -4.91 21.17 -3.63
CA TRP A 154 -5.97 22.08 -4.09
C TRP A 154 -6.87 22.60 -2.96
N LYS A 155 -6.64 22.16 -1.73
CA LYS A 155 -7.32 22.62 -0.51
C LYS A 155 -6.32 23.16 0.50
N PRO A 156 -5.64 24.28 0.21
CA PRO A 156 -4.54 24.82 1.01
C PRO A 156 -4.94 25.16 2.46
N ASP A 157 -6.21 25.45 2.70
CA ASP A 157 -6.73 25.80 4.03
C ASP A 157 -6.61 24.64 5.06
N ILE A 158 -6.40 23.42 4.59
CA ILE A 158 -6.27 22.22 5.44
C ILE A 158 -4.78 21.85 5.63
N LEU A 159 -3.94 22.20 4.67
CA LEU A 159 -2.50 21.95 4.67
C LEU A 159 -1.76 23.15 5.28
N GLY A 160 -1.71 23.27 6.59
CA GLY A 160 -0.89 24.29 7.23
C GLY A 160 0.60 24.19 6.85
N ALA A 161 1.32 25.32 6.85
CA ALA A 161 2.74 25.42 6.48
C ALA A 161 3.64 24.36 7.19
N ARG A 162 3.32 24.01 8.43
CA ARG A 162 4.02 22.97 9.20
C ARG A 162 3.96 21.56 8.60
N LEU A 163 2.88 21.23 7.87
CA LEU A 163 2.78 19.90 7.24
C LEU A 163 3.69 19.79 6.03
N ILE A 164 3.88 20.87 5.30
CA ILE A 164 4.83 20.96 4.17
C ILE A 164 6.26 20.78 4.68
N GLU A 165 6.60 21.34 5.84
CA GLU A 165 7.91 21.15 6.48
C GLU A 165 8.12 19.69 6.92
N VAL A 166 7.11 19.05 7.53
CA VAL A 166 7.16 17.65 7.91
C VAL A 166 7.30 16.74 6.67
N PHE A 167 6.56 17.05 5.61
CA PHE A 167 6.66 16.34 4.34
C PHE A 167 8.05 16.42 3.72
N ASN A 168 8.60 17.62 3.63
CA ASN A 168 9.96 17.83 3.11
C ASN A 168 11.02 17.14 3.99
N SER A 169 10.82 17.14 5.31
CA SER A 169 11.72 16.45 6.24
C SER A 169 11.64 14.93 6.06
N LEU A 170 10.44 14.36 5.89
CA LEU A 170 10.24 12.94 5.60
C LEU A 170 10.85 12.54 4.26
N LEU A 171 10.64 13.32 3.20
CA LEU A 171 11.25 13.07 1.90
C LEU A 171 12.79 13.14 1.96
N ASN A 172 13.34 14.08 2.73
CA ASN A 172 14.79 14.18 2.93
C ASN A 172 15.35 12.99 3.71
N VAL A 173 14.65 12.55 4.77
CA VAL A 173 15.04 11.37 5.55
C VAL A 173 14.94 10.09 4.70
N LEU A 174 13.86 9.93 3.94
CA LEU A 174 13.67 8.81 3.02
C LEU A 174 14.76 8.82 1.94
N GLY A 175 15.02 9.96 1.31
CA GLY A 175 16.06 10.11 0.29
C GLY A 175 17.48 9.86 0.81
N ALA A 176 17.78 10.28 2.04
CA ALA A 176 19.11 10.11 2.64
C ALA A 176 19.40 8.68 3.11
N GLN A 177 18.40 7.95 3.61
CA GLN A 177 18.59 6.58 4.10
C GLN A 177 18.46 5.52 2.99
N VAL A 178 17.68 5.78 1.98
CA VAL A 178 17.39 4.87 0.88
C VAL A 178 18.58 4.70 -0.07
N GLY A 179 19.40 5.75 -0.26
CA GLY A 179 20.46 5.76 -1.28
C GLY A 179 21.55 4.70 -1.05
N ARG A 180 21.89 4.36 0.17
CA ARG A 180 23.04 3.51 0.47
C ARG A 180 22.74 2.01 0.47
N THR A 181 21.59 1.61 0.96
CA THR A 181 21.17 0.19 1.04
C THR A 181 20.59 -0.26 -0.30
N ASP A 182 19.96 0.65 -1.02
CA ASP A 182 19.30 0.41 -2.29
C ASP A 182 20.29 0.11 -3.44
N GLU A 183 21.44 0.79 -3.48
CA GLU A 183 22.50 0.57 -4.47
C GLU A 183 23.08 -0.86 -4.36
N VAL A 184 23.34 -1.33 -3.16
CA VAL A 184 23.88 -2.69 -2.94
C VAL A 184 22.86 -3.76 -3.36
N PHE A 185 21.59 -3.56 -3.07
CA PHE A 185 20.52 -4.50 -3.46
C PHE A 185 20.24 -4.45 -4.96
N LYS A 186 20.11 -3.26 -5.54
CA LYS A 186 19.96 -3.07 -7.01
C LYS A 186 21.13 -3.69 -7.77
N GLU A 187 22.35 -3.52 -7.30
CA GLU A 187 23.52 -4.17 -7.91
C GLU A 187 23.49 -5.69 -7.74
N SER A 188 23.06 -6.21 -6.59
CA SER A 188 22.94 -7.65 -6.36
C SER A 188 21.90 -8.30 -7.29
N ILE A 189 20.78 -7.62 -7.52
CA ILE A 189 19.76 -8.06 -8.48
C ILE A 189 20.28 -7.97 -9.92
N LYS A 190 20.95 -6.87 -10.31
CA LYS A 190 21.54 -6.71 -11.65
C LYS A 190 22.58 -7.78 -11.96
N ARG A 191 23.42 -8.14 -10.99
CA ARG A 191 24.45 -9.19 -11.14
C ARG A 191 23.86 -10.59 -11.32
N ARG A 192 22.61 -10.81 -10.89
CA ARG A 192 21.92 -12.11 -10.98
C ARG A 192 21.17 -12.33 -12.28
N ASN A 193 21.27 -11.44 -13.27
CA ASN A 193 20.64 -11.58 -14.60
C ASN A 193 19.17 -12.05 -14.52
N PHE A 194 18.34 -11.35 -13.78
CA PHE A 194 16.90 -11.52 -13.90
C PHE A 194 16.46 -10.98 -15.26
N THR A 195 16.46 -11.84 -16.26
CA THR A 195 15.94 -11.52 -17.58
C THR A 195 14.49 -11.14 -17.46
N LYS A 196 14.18 -9.93 -17.95
CA LYS A 196 12.80 -9.53 -18.20
C LYS A 196 12.20 -10.54 -19.19
N SER A 197 11.28 -11.37 -18.72
CA SER A 197 10.33 -12.09 -19.59
C SER A 197 9.07 -11.27 -19.71
#